data_f540bc85ca5de3417f56f81283b8675b
#
_entry.id   f540bc85ca5de3417f56f81283b8675b
#
_cell.length_a   1.000
_cell.length_b   1.000
_cell.length_c   1.000
_cell.angle_alpha   90.00
_cell.angle_beta   90.00
_cell.angle_gamma   90.00
#
_symmetry.space_group_name_H-M   'P 1'
#
loop_
_entity.id
_entity.type
_entity.pdbx_description
1 polymer ?
#
loop_
_entity_poly.entity_id
_entity_poly.type
_entity_poly.pdbx_seq_one_letter_code
_entity_poly.pdbx_strand_id
1 'polypeptide(L)'
;LTLVLQNLGQTLGSLVTRQLTSPQDLASWDGSSLSRYHSHSPITLTQCGTWGDPGTNDGNWLFFLSSQNLQSLLTTDIDLQELLAANSCWYGYRGPTLTSYGVMAAVTGLDHQNILPPYFPAGRGEDLLFGIMHQRVHPDAVVHNEGWSIKHEPVDERTNRTNLTPLSVSAGLSTLADWLGHEPRDQWGLSPERRLRVMS
;
A
#
# COMPACT_ATOMS: atom_id res chain seq x y z
N LEU A 1 17.38 -6.20 -1.28
CA LEU A 1 16.39 -7.29 -1.12
C LEU A 1 16.37 -7.84 0.30
N THR A 2 17.52 -8.06 0.93
CA THR A 2 17.63 -8.57 2.32
C THR A 2 16.87 -7.71 3.31
N LEU A 3 16.88 -6.39 3.16
CA LEU A 3 16.18 -5.47 4.08
C LEU A 3 14.66 -5.67 4.03
N VAL A 4 14.07 -5.81 2.84
CA VAL A 4 12.61 -6.05 2.70
C VAL A 4 12.20 -7.36 3.36
N LEU A 5 13.05 -8.37 3.35
CA LEU A 5 12.72 -9.68 3.91
C LEU A 5 13.02 -9.81 5.42
N GLN A 6 13.74 -8.85 6.00
CA GLN A 6 14.24 -8.96 7.37
C GLN A 6 13.14 -9.13 8.41
N ASN A 7 12.00 -8.46 8.23
CA ASN A 7 10.88 -8.48 9.16
C ASN A 7 9.76 -9.45 8.76
N LEU A 8 9.87 -10.06 7.58
CA LEU A 8 8.86 -10.98 7.08
C LEU A 8 8.76 -12.24 7.96
N GLY A 9 7.53 -12.67 8.25
CA GLY A 9 7.26 -13.81 9.12
C GLY A 9 7.50 -13.57 10.61
N GLN A 10 7.88 -12.35 11.00
CA GLN A 10 8.01 -11.95 12.40
C GLN A 10 6.64 -11.57 12.98
N THR A 11 6.57 -11.40 14.30
CA THR A 11 5.39 -10.83 14.96
C THR A 11 5.56 -9.33 15.21
N LEU A 12 4.45 -8.63 15.33
CA LEU A 12 4.44 -7.22 15.69
C LEU A 12 5.20 -6.97 17.00
N GLY A 13 5.00 -7.80 18.02
CA GLY A 13 5.70 -7.67 19.31
C GLY A 13 7.21 -7.78 19.18
N SER A 14 7.70 -8.67 18.31
CA SER A 14 9.14 -8.81 18.09
C SER A 14 9.72 -7.65 17.29
N LEU A 15 8.95 -7.05 16.38
CA LEU A 15 9.33 -5.83 15.67
C LEU A 15 9.44 -4.64 16.62
N VAL A 16 8.40 -4.41 17.42
CA VAL A 16 8.35 -3.32 18.40
C VAL A 16 9.53 -3.37 19.37
N THR A 17 9.82 -4.55 19.88
CA THR A 17 10.94 -4.73 20.83
C THR A 17 12.30 -4.39 20.22
N ARG A 18 12.47 -4.58 18.89
CA ARG A 18 13.76 -4.37 18.22
C ARG A 18 13.96 -2.99 17.61
N GLN A 19 12.88 -2.40 17.11
CA GLN A 19 12.97 -1.20 16.24
C GLN A 19 12.42 0.06 16.90
N LEU A 20 11.52 -0.05 17.87
CA LEU A 20 10.97 1.14 18.51
C LEU A 20 11.89 1.60 19.63
N THR A 21 12.64 2.63 19.35
CA THR A 21 13.53 3.28 20.30
C THR A 21 12.92 4.52 20.95
N SER A 22 11.80 5.03 20.38
CA SER A 22 11.16 6.23 20.90
C SER A 22 9.63 6.24 20.69
N PRO A 23 8.87 6.96 21.53
CA PRO A 23 7.43 7.16 21.33
C PRO A 23 7.06 7.86 20.02
N GLN A 24 7.98 8.64 19.43
CA GLN A 24 7.77 9.30 18.16
C GLN A 24 7.64 8.30 17.00
N ASP A 25 8.28 7.14 17.08
CA ASP A 25 8.17 6.10 16.06
C ASP A 25 6.74 5.53 15.98
N LEU A 26 6.03 5.46 17.10
CA LEU A 26 4.62 5.05 17.16
C LEU A 26 3.67 6.10 16.58
N ALA A 27 4.01 7.38 16.71
CA ALA A 27 3.15 8.47 16.22
C ALA A 27 3.07 8.51 14.69
N SER A 28 4.01 7.88 13.98
CA SER A 28 3.98 7.76 12.51
C SER A 28 3.07 6.63 12.02
N TRP A 29 2.56 5.77 12.90
CA TRP A 29 1.74 4.64 12.54
C TRP A 29 0.28 5.04 12.38
N ASP A 30 -0.41 4.37 11.47
CA ASP A 30 -1.85 4.56 11.31
C ASP A 30 -2.61 4.08 12.56
N GLY A 31 -3.12 5.06 13.33
CA GLY A 31 -3.81 4.78 14.59
C GLY A 31 -5.08 3.93 14.43
N SER A 32 -5.73 4.00 13.27
CA SER A 32 -6.92 3.19 12.99
C SER A 32 -6.57 1.71 12.85
N SER A 33 -5.38 1.41 12.37
CA SER A 33 -4.85 0.06 12.25
C SER A 33 -4.37 -0.48 13.59
N LEU A 34 -3.75 0.35 14.44
CA LEU A 34 -3.20 -0.08 15.72
C LEU A 34 -4.23 -0.72 16.66
N SER A 35 -5.50 -0.29 16.60
CA SER A 35 -6.58 -0.86 17.42
C SER A 35 -6.94 -2.30 17.07
N ARG A 36 -6.49 -2.80 15.92
CA ARG A 36 -6.78 -4.15 15.42
C ARG A 36 -5.66 -5.14 15.69
N TYR A 37 -4.48 -4.65 16.04
CA TYR A 37 -3.29 -5.46 16.13
C TYR A 37 -2.94 -5.77 17.58
N HIS A 38 -2.30 -6.90 17.77
CA HIS A 38 -1.77 -7.37 19.04
C HIS A 38 -0.32 -7.86 18.86
N SER A 39 0.36 -8.14 19.94
CA SER A 39 1.77 -8.53 19.91
C SER A 39 2.08 -9.77 19.05
N HIS A 40 1.09 -10.64 18.86
CA HIS A 40 1.20 -11.85 18.05
C HIS A 40 0.78 -11.66 16.59
N SER A 41 0.28 -10.47 16.20
CA SER A 41 -0.07 -10.17 14.81
C SER A 41 1.13 -10.43 13.90
N PRO A 42 0.99 -11.30 12.87
CA PRO A 42 2.10 -11.65 12.00
C PRO A 42 2.38 -10.55 10.96
N ILE A 43 3.64 -10.35 10.63
CA ILE A 43 4.06 -9.53 9.50
C ILE A 43 4.11 -10.44 8.27
N THR A 44 3.07 -10.41 7.47
CA THR A 44 2.89 -11.30 6.31
C THR A 44 3.28 -10.65 4.98
N LEU A 45 3.39 -9.33 4.98
CA LEU A 45 3.84 -8.53 3.84
C LEU A 45 4.88 -7.52 4.30
N THR A 46 5.91 -7.35 3.51
CA THR A 46 6.88 -6.27 3.65
C THR A 46 7.05 -5.59 2.30
N GLN A 47 7.11 -4.27 2.27
CA GLN A 47 7.26 -3.52 1.03
C GLN A 47 8.11 -2.27 1.23
N CYS A 48 8.70 -1.76 0.15
CA CYS A 48 9.36 -0.46 0.13
C CYS A 48 8.56 0.54 -0.70
N GLY A 49 8.92 1.80 -0.59
CA GLY A 49 8.39 2.85 -1.45
C GLY A 49 8.95 2.82 -2.88
N THR A 50 8.41 3.67 -3.72
CA THR A 50 8.84 3.88 -5.10
C THR A 50 8.99 5.38 -5.35
N TRP A 51 10.01 5.80 -6.08
CA TRP A 51 10.16 7.17 -6.54
C TRP A 51 10.53 7.19 -8.03
N GLY A 52 10.20 8.28 -8.71
CA GLY A 52 10.43 8.44 -10.16
C GLY A 52 9.13 8.53 -10.94
N ASP A 53 9.13 8.13 -12.18
CA ASP A 53 7.94 8.18 -13.04
C ASP A 53 6.85 7.24 -12.49
N PRO A 54 5.68 7.77 -12.09
CA PRO A 54 4.60 6.96 -11.51
C PRO A 54 3.96 5.99 -12.53
N GLY A 55 4.33 6.09 -13.80
CA GLY A 55 3.73 5.29 -14.85
C GLY A 55 2.28 5.68 -15.17
N THR A 56 1.79 6.76 -14.63
CA THR A 56 0.50 7.36 -14.97
C THR A 56 0.72 8.49 -15.96
N ASN A 57 -0.09 8.57 -17.00
CA ASN A 57 -0.01 9.62 -18.02
C ASN A 57 -0.86 10.84 -17.68
N ASP A 58 -1.29 10.97 -16.43
CA ASP A 58 -2.22 12.01 -16.00
C ASP A 58 -1.93 12.44 -14.56
N GLY A 59 -2.47 13.59 -14.17
CA GLY A 59 -2.37 14.10 -12.81
C GLY A 59 -3.30 13.42 -11.79
N ASN A 60 -3.90 12.28 -12.12
CA ASN A 60 -4.90 11.61 -11.27
C ASN A 60 -4.33 11.17 -9.92
N TRP A 61 -3.01 11.03 -9.80
CA TRP A 61 -2.36 10.76 -8.53
C TRP A 61 -2.68 11.79 -7.43
N LEU A 62 -3.03 13.03 -7.80
CA LEU A 62 -3.44 14.07 -6.84
C LEU A 62 -4.70 13.65 -6.07
N PHE A 63 -5.62 12.92 -6.71
CA PHE A 63 -6.87 12.48 -6.08
C PHE A 63 -6.66 11.35 -5.06
N PHE A 64 -5.49 10.73 -5.06
CA PHE A 64 -5.13 9.70 -4.07
C PHE A 64 -4.37 10.26 -2.86
N LEU A 65 -4.07 11.56 -2.86
CA LEU A 65 -3.45 12.20 -1.70
C LEU A 65 -4.45 12.27 -0.54
N SER A 66 -3.96 12.03 0.67
CA SER A 66 -4.73 12.36 1.86
C SER A 66 -5.05 13.86 1.90
N SER A 67 -6.14 14.24 2.57
CA SER A 67 -6.51 15.66 2.72
C SER A 67 -5.36 16.50 3.31
N GLN A 68 -4.58 15.93 4.22
CA GLN A 68 -3.42 16.59 4.82
C GLN A 68 -2.30 16.82 3.80
N ASN A 69 -1.99 15.81 2.98
CA ASN A 69 -0.96 15.93 1.95
C ASN A 69 -1.39 16.90 0.86
N LEU A 70 -2.67 16.86 0.46
CA LEU A 70 -3.22 17.81 -0.50
C LEU A 70 -3.16 19.25 0.05
N GLN A 71 -3.52 19.47 1.30
CA GLN A 71 -3.43 20.78 1.95
C GLN A 71 -1.97 21.25 2.01
N SER A 72 -1.04 20.38 2.37
CA SER A 72 0.39 20.70 2.38
C SER A 72 0.89 21.10 1.00
N LEU A 73 0.46 20.39 -0.04
CA LEU A 73 0.79 20.69 -1.42
C LEU A 73 0.26 22.07 -1.84
N LEU A 74 -1.01 22.38 -1.54
CA LEU A 74 -1.65 23.64 -1.90
C LEU A 74 -1.11 24.85 -1.11
N THR A 75 -0.50 24.64 0.04
CA THR A 75 0.11 25.69 0.86
C THR A 75 1.60 25.91 0.54
N THR A 76 2.19 25.07 -0.29
CA THR A 76 3.58 25.20 -0.72
C THR A 76 3.62 26.06 -1.99
N ASP A 77 4.62 26.92 -2.10
CA ASP A 77 4.84 27.76 -3.30
C ASP A 77 5.42 26.91 -4.45
N ILE A 78 4.59 26.03 -4.96
CA ILE A 78 4.91 25.14 -6.08
C ILE A 78 4.00 25.48 -7.25
N ASP A 79 4.57 25.65 -8.44
CA ASP A 79 3.77 25.72 -9.65
C ASP A 79 3.10 24.38 -9.92
N LEU A 80 1.78 24.35 -9.77
CA LEU A 80 0.97 23.16 -9.94
C LEU A 80 1.08 22.60 -11.37
N GLN A 81 1.24 23.46 -12.37
CA GLN A 81 1.40 23.00 -13.76
C GLN A 81 2.75 22.33 -13.97
N GLU A 82 3.80 22.89 -13.40
CA GLU A 82 5.13 22.28 -13.43
C GLU A 82 5.13 20.95 -12.69
N LEU A 83 4.48 20.88 -11.52
CA LEU A 83 4.35 19.66 -10.76
C LEU A 83 3.58 18.56 -11.52
N LEU A 84 2.49 18.92 -12.19
CA LEU A 84 1.69 17.99 -12.99
C LEU A 84 2.43 17.52 -14.25
N ALA A 85 3.29 18.40 -14.80
CA ALA A 85 4.13 18.06 -15.95
C ALA A 85 5.36 17.22 -15.53
N ALA A 86 5.71 17.21 -14.25
CA ALA A 86 6.86 16.46 -13.77
C ALA A 86 6.60 14.96 -13.86
N ASN A 87 7.53 14.23 -14.50
CA ASN A 87 7.52 12.77 -14.58
C ASN A 87 8.14 12.12 -13.33
N SER A 88 7.97 12.74 -12.15
CA SER A 88 8.57 12.24 -10.93
C SER A 88 7.66 12.44 -9.75
N CYS A 89 7.36 11.36 -9.06
CA CYS A 89 6.71 11.41 -7.77
C CYS A 89 7.36 10.42 -6.80
N TRP A 90 7.03 10.54 -5.55
CA TRP A 90 7.47 9.62 -4.51
C TRP A 90 6.25 9.04 -3.80
N TYR A 91 6.21 7.71 -3.76
CA TYR A 91 5.24 6.95 -2.99
C TYR A 91 5.98 6.14 -1.93
N GLY A 92 5.66 6.36 -0.69
CA GLY A 92 6.29 5.63 0.41
C GLY A 92 6.12 6.35 1.74
N TYR A 93 6.90 5.91 2.70
CA TYR A 93 6.91 6.42 4.05
C TYR A 93 8.29 6.97 4.39
N ARG A 94 8.33 8.03 5.19
CA ARG A 94 9.59 8.66 5.62
C ARG A 94 10.39 7.79 6.59
N GLY A 95 9.76 6.82 7.19
CA GLY A 95 10.34 5.85 8.10
C GLY A 95 9.56 4.54 8.08
N PRO A 96 10.03 3.50 8.78
CA PRO A 96 9.30 2.25 8.90
C PRO A 96 7.89 2.49 9.43
N THR A 97 6.89 1.95 8.74
CA THR A 97 5.47 2.19 9.04
C THR A 97 4.69 0.89 8.91
N LEU A 98 3.63 0.75 9.70
CA LEU A 98 2.72 -0.39 9.64
C LEU A 98 1.40 0.02 9.00
N THR A 99 0.90 -0.83 8.11
CA THR A 99 -0.41 -0.66 7.49
C THR A 99 -1.19 -1.97 7.51
N SER A 100 -2.49 -1.87 7.24
CA SER A 100 -3.37 -3.03 7.21
C SER A 100 -3.37 -3.78 5.87
N TYR A 101 -2.90 -3.15 4.81
CA TYR A 101 -2.79 -3.76 3.49
C TYR A 101 -1.64 -3.13 2.70
N GLY A 102 -1.09 -3.88 1.76
CA GLY A 102 -0.03 -3.45 0.86
C GLY A 102 -0.59 -3.09 -0.51
N VAL A 103 -0.02 -2.08 -1.14
CA VAL A 103 -0.43 -1.60 -2.48
C VAL A 103 0.74 -1.42 -3.43
N MET A 104 1.95 -1.75 -3.01
CA MET A 104 3.17 -1.50 -3.79
C MET A 104 3.73 -2.82 -4.28
N ALA A 105 3.73 -3.03 -5.58
CA ALA A 105 4.23 -4.24 -6.20
C ALA A 105 5.72 -4.18 -6.61
N ALA A 106 6.37 -3.02 -6.48
CA ALA A 106 7.73 -2.82 -7.00
C ALA A 106 8.78 -3.72 -6.33
N VAL A 107 8.80 -3.77 -5.01
CA VAL A 107 9.55 -4.77 -4.23
C VAL A 107 8.72 -5.11 -3.00
N THR A 108 8.19 -6.32 -2.98
CA THR A 108 7.32 -6.81 -1.91
C THR A 108 7.78 -8.19 -1.48
N GLY A 109 7.98 -8.37 -0.18
CA GLY A 109 8.16 -9.68 0.44
C GLY A 109 6.81 -10.27 0.79
N LEU A 110 6.59 -11.53 0.46
CA LEU A 110 5.38 -12.29 0.75
C LEU A 110 5.72 -13.47 1.65
N ASP A 111 5.04 -13.59 2.78
CA ASP A 111 5.21 -14.77 3.64
C ASP A 111 4.41 -15.95 3.08
N HIS A 112 5.10 -16.80 2.34
CA HIS A 112 4.53 -17.99 1.68
C HIS A 112 4.19 -19.15 2.66
N GLN A 113 4.45 -19.00 3.94
CA GLN A 113 3.98 -19.96 4.95
C GLN A 113 2.48 -19.75 5.23
N ASN A 114 1.95 -18.59 4.84
CA ASN A 114 0.55 -18.25 4.91
C ASN A 114 -0.13 -18.39 3.54
N ILE A 115 -1.45 -18.59 3.54
CA ILE A 115 -2.22 -18.62 2.30
C ILE A 115 -2.16 -17.24 1.66
N LEU A 116 -1.72 -17.21 0.41
CA LEU A 116 -1.73 -15.99 -0.40
C LEU A 116 -2.96 -16.00 -1.33
N PRO A 117 -3.68 -14.87 -1.44
CA PRO A 117 -4.71 -14.74 -2.46
C PRO A 117 -4.09 -14.78 -3.86
N PRO A 118 -4.89 -15.06 -4.91
CA PRO A 118 -4.39 -15.02 -6.27
C PRO A 118 -3.93 -13.60 -6.66
N TYR A 119 -2.82 -13.52 -7.38
CA TYR A 119 -2.38 -12.29 -8.02
C TYR A 119 -2.83 -12.31 -9.48
N PHE A 120 -3.57 -11.29 -9.90
CA PHE A 120 -4.10 -11.22 -11.26
C PHE A 120 -2.99 -10.81 -12.24
N PRO A 121 -2.75 -11.58 -13.31
CA PRO A 121 -1.63 -11.36 -14.21
C PRO A 121 -1.83 -10.19 -15.18
N ALA A 122 -3.02 -9.63 -15.23
CA ALA A 122 -3.38 -8.56 -16.15
C ALA A 122 -4.46 -7.66 -15.56
N GLY A 123 -4.48 -6.42 -15.99
CA GLY A 123 -5.40 -5.38 -15.52
C GLY A 123 -4.70 -4.36 -14.64
N ARG A 124 -5.29 -3.16 -14.55
CA ARG A 124 -4.78 -2.10 -13.69
C ARG A 124 -5.41 -2.24 -12.30
N GLY A 125 -4.60 -2.12 -11.25
CA GLY A 125 -5.03 -2.22 -9.85
C GLY A 125 -4.95 -3.65 -9.29
N GLU A 126 -4.18 -4.52 -9.92
CA GLU A 126 -3.93 -5.90 -9.50
C GLU A 126 -3.24 -5.96 -8.13
N ASP A 127 -2.32 -5.05 -7.87
CA ASP A 127 -1.60 -4.93 -6.60
C ASP A 127 -2.53 -4.44 -5.47
N LEU A 128 -3.38 -3.46 -5.73
CA LEU A 128 -4.40 -3.00 -4.80
C LEU A 128 -5.38 -4.11 -4.46
N LEU A 129 -5.89 -4.82 -5.48
CA LEU A 129 -6.80 -5.93 -5.29
C LEU A 129 -6.16 -7.05 -4.46
N PHE A 130 -4.91 -7.42 -4.78
CA PHE A 130 -4.16 -8.40 -4.00
C PHE A 130 -4.04 -7.97 -2.53
N GLY A 131 -3.68 -6.71 -2.27
CA GLY A 131 -3.54 -6.19 -0.92
C GLY A 131 -4.84 -6.23 -0.11
N ILE A 132 -5.96 -5.86 -0.72
CA ILE A 132 -7.29 -5.92 -0.08
C ILE A 132 -7.72 -7.37 0.17
N MET A 133 -7.54 -8.26 -0.80
CA MET A 133 -7.82 -9.69 -0.62
C MET A 133 -6.95 -10.29 0.49
N HIS A 134 -5.67 -9.95 0.52
CA HIS A 134 -4.75 -10.39 1.57
C HIS A 134 -5.22 -9.94 2.96
N GLN A 135 -5.60 -8.68 3.11
CA GLN A 135 -6.15 -8.15 4.37
C GLN A 135 -7.41 -8.90 4.81
N ARG A 136 -8.26 -9.31 3.86
CA ARG A 136 -9.46 -10.07 4.17
C ARG A 136 -9.18 -11.50 4.57
N VAL A 137 -8.21 -12.13 3.95
CA VAL A 137 -7.76 -13.48 4.32
C VAL A 137 -7.10 -13.48 5.69
N HIS A 138 -6.30 -12.45 5.98
CA HIS A 138 -5.51 -12.28 7.20
C HIS A 138 -5.82 -10.95 7.90
N PRO A 139 -6.98 -10.79 8.55
CA PRO A 139 -7.43 -9.50 9.10
C PRO A 139 -6.59 -8.98 10.27
N ASP A 140 -5.84 -9.85 10.93
CA ASP A 140 -4.92 -9.57 12.03
C ASP A 140 -3.45 -9.44 11.57
N ALA A 141 -3.19 -9.66 10.30
CA ALA A 141 -1.85 -9.52 9.74
C ALA A 141 -1.47 -8.05 9.51
N VAL A 142 -0.19 -7.80 9.61
CA VAL A 142 0.42 -6.48 9.46
C VAL A 142 1.26 -6.43 8.20
N VAL A 143 1.20 -5.31 7.49
CA VAL A 143 2.12 -4.97 6.41
C VAL A 143 3.18 -4.02 6.96
N HIS A 144 4.43 -4.39 6.85
CA HIS A 144 5.56 -3.54 7.23
C HIS A 144 6.07 -2.80 5.99
N ASN A 145 6.00 -1.48 6.07
CA ASN A 145 6.51 -0.59 5.03
C ASN A 145 7.88 -0.08 5.44
N GLU A 146 8.85 -0.26 4.58
CA GLU A 146 10.22 0.23 4.78
C GLU A 146 10.30 1.75 4.55
N GLY A 147 11.18 2.42 5.28
CA GLY A 147 11.41 3.87 5.16
C GLY A 147 12.31 4.27 3.99
N TRP A 148 12.45 3.44 2.97
CA TRP A 148 13.25 3.72 1.78
C TRP A 148 12.46 3.36 0.52
N SER A 149 12.91 3.86 -0.62
CA SER A 149 12.25 3.71 -1.91
C SER A 149 13.21 3.28 -2.99
N ILE A 150 12.72 2.54 -3.96
CA ILE A 150 13.45 2.23 -5.18
C ILE A 150 13.07 3.19 -6.31
N LYS A 151 14.00 3.44 -7.23
CA LYS A 151 13.72 4.21 -8.43
C LYS A 151 12.88 3.37 -9.39
N HIS A 152 11.75 3.93 -9.81
CA HIS A 152 10.95 3.42 -10.91
C HIS A 152 11.26 4.24 -12.15
N GLU A 153 11.79 3.61 -13.17
CA GLU A 153 12.20 4.23 -14.42
C GLU A 153 11.66 3.38 -15.57
N PRO A 154 10.55 3.79 -16.19
CA PRO A 154 9.98 3.05 -17.31
C PRO A 154 10.93 3.07 -18.50
N VAL A 155 10.97 1.97 -19.25
CA VAL A 155 11.84 1.84 -20.45
C VAL A 155 11.36 2.74 -21.58
N ASP A 156 10.04 2.94 -21.68
CA ASP A 156 9.43 3.77 -22.72
C ASP A 156 9.15 5.18 -22.20
N GLU A 157 9.47 6.20 -22.97
CA GLU A 157 9.02 7.56 -22.69
C GLU A 157 7.50 7.63 -22.66
N ARG A 158 6.96 8.11 -21.56
CA ARG A 158 5.52 8.30 -21.39
C ARG A 158 5.22 9.79 -21.55
N THR A 159 4.38 10.12 -22.52
CA THR A 159 3.89 11.49 -22.67
C THR A 159 2.86 11.78 -21.58
N ASN A 160 3.18 12.73 -20.71
CA ASN A 160 2.22 13.24 -19.74
C ASN A 160 1.06 13.92 -20.45
N ARG A 161 -0.14 13.40 -20.24
CA ARG A 161 -1.36 14.10 -20.58
C ARG A 161 -1.75 14.94 -19.36
N THR A 162 -1.59 16.25 -19.48
CA THR A 162 -2.01 17.24 -18.47
C THR A 162 -3.54 17.34 -18.33
N ASN A 163 -4.30 16.46 -18.97
CA ASN A 163 -5.74 16.42 -18.86
C ASN A 163 -6.14 15.84 -17.50
N LEU A 164 -6.48 16.73 -16.57
CA LEU A 164 -7.27 16.40 -15.41
C LEU A 164 -8.67 16.01 -15.88
N THR A 165 -8.82 14.81 -16.39
CA THR A 165 -10.14 14.26 -16.65
C THR A 165 -10.71 13.83 -15.29
N PRO A 166 -11.94 14.27 -14.94
CA PRO A 166 -12.59 13.73 -13.76
C PRO A 166 -12.50 12.20 -13.82
N LEU A 167 -12.15 11.56 -12.72
CA LEU A 167 -12.06 10.12 -12.61
C LEU A 167 -13.31 9.52 -13.26
N SER A 168 -13.19 9.07 -14.48
CA SER A 168 -14.11 8.08 -14.97
C SER A 168 -13.96 6.90 -14.03
N VAL A 169 -15.05 6.46 -13.42
CA VAL A 169 -15.10 5.29 -12.56
C VAL A 169 -14.12 4.27 -13.15
N SER A 170 -13.04 4.00 -12.45
CA SER A 170 -12.00 3.12 -12.95
C SER A 170 -12.63 1.73 -13.03
N ALA A 171 -13.10 1.36 -14.21
CA ALA A 171 -13.56 0.01 -14.46
C ALA A 171 -12.39 -0.95 -14.26
N GLY A 172 -12.63 -2.13 -13.71
CA GLY A 172 -11.64 -3.18 -13.59
C GLY A 172 -11.27 -3.55 -12.16
N LEU A 173 -10.04 -4.01 -11.96
CA LEU A 173 -9.59 -4.59 -10.68
C LEU A 173 -9.60 -3.58 -9.53
N SER A 174 -9.38 -2.30 -9.81
CA SER A 174 -9.46 -1.25 -8.77
C SER A 174 -10.88 -1.07 -8.24
N THR A 175 -11.91 -1.16 -9.11
CA THR A 175 -13.32 -1.11 -8.67
C THR A 175 -13.68 -2.33 -7.83
N LEU A 176 -13.20 -3.50 -8.21
CA LEU A 176 -13.40 -4.72 -7.43
C LEU A 176 -12.70 -4.61 -6.06
N ALA A 177 -11.48 -4.07 -6.03
CA ALA A 177 -10.75 -3.84 -4.79
C ALA A 177 -11.49 -2.88 -3.86
N ASP A 178 -12.01 -1.79 -4.41
CA ASP A 178 -12.80 -0.80 -3.67
C ASP A 178 -14.08 -1.41 -3.10
N TRP A 179 -14.83 -2.12 -3.93
CA TRP A 179 -16.02 -2.85 -3.49
C TRP A 179 -15.69 -3.85 -2.37
N LEU A 180 -14.69 -4.72 -2.56
CA LEU A 180 -14.24 -5.64 -1.53
C LEU A 180 -13.81 -4.91 -0.26
N GLY A 181 -13.14 -3.77 -0.37
CA GLY A 181 -12.68 -2.97 0.77
C GLY A 181 -13.83 -2.48 1.66
N HIS A 182 -15.00 -2.18 1.06
CA HIS A 182 -16.19 -1.67 1.74
C HIS A 182 -17.15 -2.76 2.23
N GLU A 183 -17.06 -3.98 1.71
CA GLU A 183 -17.92 -5.07 2.17
C GLU A 183 -17.76 -5.34 3.68
N PRO A 184 -18.84 -5.67 4.40
CA PRO A 184 -18.77 -6.04 5.81
C PRO A 184 -17.76 -7.16 6.08
N ARG A 185 -17.03 -7.03 7.18
CA ARG A 185 -15.99 -7.99 7.57
C ARG A 185 -16.53 -9.06 8.51
N ASP A 186 -17.75 -9.54 8.30
CA ASP A 186 -18.46 -10.48 9.18
C ASP A 186 -17.87 -11.92 9.22
N GLN A 187 -16.62 -12.04 8.78
CA GLN A 187 -15.93 -13.34 8.66
C GLN A 187 -15.04 -13.66 9.87
N TRP A 188 -15.30 -13.05 11.00
CA TRP A 188 -14.62 -13.33 12.25
C TRP A 188 -14.81 -14.80 12.62
N GLY A 189 -13.71 -15.51 12.92
CA GLY A 189 -13.73 -16.93 13.27
C GLY A 189 -13.62 -17.90 12.10
N LEU A 190 -13.64 -17.44 10.85
CA LEU A 190 -13.36 -18.31 9.70
C LEU A 190 -11.85 -18.50 9.52
N SER A 191 -11.45 -19.70 9.07
CA SER A 191 -10.06 -19.92 8.66
C SER A 191 -9.71 -19.13 7.39
N PRO A 192 -8.42 -18.85 7.13
CA PRO A 192 -7.98 -18.18 5.90
C PRO A 192 -8.51 -18.83 4.62
N GLU A 193 -8.55 -20.17 4.56
CA GLU A 193 -9.08 -20.91 3.40
C GLU A 193 -10.56 -20.64 3.18
N ARG A 194 -11.34 -20.60 4.27
CA ARG A 194 -12.77 -20.30 4.17
C ARG A 194 -13.02 -18.85 3.75
N ARG A 195 -12.24 -17.92 4.28
CA ARG A 195 -12.32 -16.51 3.87
C ARG A 195 -12.03 -16.36 2.40
N LEU A 196 -10.98 -17.02 1.89
CA LEU A 196 -10.64 -16.98 0.46
C LEU A 196 -11.77 -17.56 -0.40
N ARG A 197 -12.39 -18.66 0.03
CA ARG A 197 -13.53 -19.25 -0.70
C ARG A 197 -14.78 -18.37 -0.73
N VAL A 198 -15.03 -17.58 0.30
CA VAL A 198 -16.19 -16.67 0.33
C VAL A 198 -16.00 -15.49 -0.63
N MET A 199 -14.74 -15.15 -0.96
CA MET A 199 -14.42 -14.08 -1.92
C MET A 199 -14.39 -14.56 -3.38
N SER A 200 -14.38 -15.88 -3.63
CA SER A 200 -14.36 -16.47 -4.98
C SER A 200 -15.78 -16.74 -5.49
#